data_7a3316484934faf621a713bec4c3200b
#
_entry.id   7a3316484934faf621a713bec4c3200b
#
_cell.length_a   1.000
_cell.length_b   1.000
_cell.length_c   1.000
_cell.angle_alpha   90.00
_cell.angle_beta   90.00
_cell.angle_gamma   90.00
#
_symmetry.space_group_name_H-M   'P 1'
#
loop_
_entity.id
_entity.type
_entity.pdbx_description
1 polymer ?
#
loop_
_entity_poly.entity_id
_entity_poly.type
_entity_poly.pdbx_seq_one_letter_code
_entity_poly.pdbx_strand_id
1 'polypeptide(L)'
;MPNIDRIEAFADELTAIRRDLHAHPEIGFEEVRTSGIVADKLTQWGIEVHRGLGGTGVVGVLKGKGSGAKRIGLRADMDALPMEENTNLRWRSTIPGRFHGCGHDGHTTMLLGTARYLAETRNFDGTVHFIFQPAEEGLGGARAMIKDGLFAKFPCDEIYGLHNAPDLNHGEIAILPGPAMAGADFFDITITGYGAHGAMPNFSKDPVVIAMSLGQALQTIVSRNVNPHEPAVLSITQIHAGSAYNVIPGEAKLCGTVRCFSDEVRTLIRERMRAICAGIAAAFQVEISVDIRDIFSVLVNQEEQSSVVEAVARTVVDPAKVITRSQPKMGSEDFADMLHAVPGAYFWVGHEGSVPVHNPGYVLDDKILPIGASMFARIIETRLPAGGHA
;
A
#
# COMPACT_ATOMS: atom_id res chain seq x y z
N MET A 1 -29.50 3.35 0.35
CA MET A 1 -29.71 3.49 -1.09
C MET A 1 -28.48 2.96 -1.77
N PRO A 2 -28.63 2.32 -2.89
CA PRO A 2 -27.49 1.83 -3.68
C PRO A 2 -26.63 2.98 -4.18
N ASN A 3 -25.57 2.63 -4.93
CA ASN A 3 -24.65 3.52 -5.62
C ASN A 3 -25.33 4.81 -6.13
N ILE A 4 -24.56 5.87 -6.28
CA ILE A 4 -25.08 7.09 -6.92
C ILE A 4 -25.54 6.75 -8.34
N ASP A 5 -26.83 6.94 -8.65
CA ASP A 5 -27.43 6.57 -9.93
C ASP A 5 -26.66 7.10 -11.14
N ARG A 6 -26.09 8.32 -11.01
CA ARG A 6 -25.28 8.92 -12.07
C ARG A 6 -23.96 8.17 -12.29
N ILE A 7 -23.33 7.66 -11.24
CA ILE A 7 -22.11 6.84 -11.34
C ILE A 7 -22.43 5.48 -11.94
N GLU A 8 -23.55 4.89 -11.54
CA GLU A 8 -24.06 3.63 -12.11
C GLU A 8 -24.33 3.78 -13.62
N ALA A 9 -24.85 4.92 -14.05
CA ALA A 9 -25.17 5.19 -15.46
C ALA A 9 -23.95 5.19 -16.40
N PHE A 10 -22.72 5.30 -15.86
CA PHE A 10 -21.50 5.16 -16.67
C PHE A 10 -20.61 3.99 -16.22
N ALA A 11 -21.17 3.00 -15.54
CA ALA A 11 -20.44 1.80 -15.10
C ALA A 11 -19.76 1.04 -16.25
N ASP A 12 -20.40 0.97 -17.42
CA ASP A 12 -19.80 0.35 -18.61
C ASP A 12 -18.56 1.09 -19.10
N GLU A 13 -18.55 2.43 -19.02
CA GLU A 13 -17.35 3.21 -19.35
C GLU A 13 -16.25 2.98 -18.32
N LEU A 14 -16.56 2.92 -17.03
CA LEU A 14 -15.58 2.59 -15.99
C LEU A 14 -15.00 1.20 -16.24
N THR A 15 -15.82 0.21 -16.54
CA THR A 15 -15.38 -1.14 -16.91
C THR A 15 -14.43 -1.11 -18.11
N ALA A 16 -14.74 -0.32 -19.14
CA ALA A 16 -13.88 -0.20 -20.31
C ALA A 16 -12.52 0.43 -19.98
N ILE A 17 -12.50 1.49 -19.15
CA ILE A 17 -11.25 2.13 -18.68
C ILE A 17 -10.42 1.13 -17.88
N ARG A 18 -11.01 0.47 -16.88
CA ARG A 18 -10.31 -0.50 -16.04
C ARG A 18 -9.68 -1.63 -16.86
N ARG A 19 -10.45 -2.20 -17.81
CA ARG A 19 -9.97 -3.30 -18.66
C ARG A 19 -8.88 -2.85 -19.64
N ASP A 20 -8.92 -1.61 -20.10
CA ASP A 20 -7.84 -1.04 -20.92
C ASP A 20 -6.55 -0.85 -20.10
N LEU A 21 -6.64 -0.34 -18.87
CA LEU A 21 -5.50 -0.24 -17.94
C LEU A 21 -4.94 -1.63 -17.64
N HIS A 22 -5.82 -2.60 -17.34
CA HIS A 22 -5.45 -3.98 -17.06
C HIS A 22 -4.67 -4.65 -18.18
N ALA A 23 -5.09 -4.41 -19.44
CA ALA A 23 -4.43 -4.97 -20.61
C ALA A 23 -3.04 -4.36 -20.89
N HIS A 24 -2.73 -3.20 -20.29
CA HIS A 24 -1.49 -2.47 -20.50
C HIS A 24 -0.82 -2.08 -19.17
N PRO A 25 -0.48 -3.06 -18.30
CA PRO A 25 0.06 -2.79 -16.99
C PRO A 25 1.47 -2.19 -17.05
N GLU A 26 1.72 -1.21 -16.21
CA GLU A 26 3.02 -0.56 -16.05
C GLU A 26 3.46 -0.68 -14.60
N ILE A 27 4.72 -1.05 -14.37
CA ILE A 27 5.28 -1.19 -13.01
C ILE A 27 5.66 0.17 -12.43
N GLY A 28 5.88 0.23 -11.13
CA GLY A 28 6.12 1.45 -10.40
C GLY A 28 7.20 2.34 -10.99
N PHE A 29 6.92 3.63 -11.09
CA PHE A 29 7.67 4.70 -11.75
C PHE A 29 7.77 4.59 -13.30
N GLU A 30 7.12 3.62 -13.91
CA GLU A 30 7.02 3.47 -15.37
C GLU A 30 5.60 3.72 -15.91
N GLU A 31 4.64 4.19 -15.07
CA GLU A 31 3.21 4.36 -15.38
C GLU A 31 2.95 5.56 -16.33
N VAL A 32 3.71 5.65 -17.42
CA VAL A 32 3.64 6.79 -18.36
C VAL A 32 2.32 6.82 -19.12
N ARG A 33 1.86 5.65 -19.60
CA ARG A 33 0.57 5.51 -20.31
C ARG A 33 -0.59 5.71 -19.36
N THR A 34 -0.57 5.04 -18.21
CA THR A 34 -1.62 5.12 -17.20
C THR A 34 -1.80 6.55 -16.70
N SER A 35 -0.71 7.23 -16.34
CA SER A 35 -0.76 8.64 -15.94
C SER A 35 -1.22 9.57 -17.04
N GLY A 36 -0.92 9.23 -18.30
CA GLY A 36 -1.40 9.94 -19.50
C GLY A 36 -2.94 9.84 -19.61
N ILE A 37 -3.49 8.63 -19.52
CA ILE A 37 -4.95 8.38 -19.57
C ILE A 37 -5.65 9.14 -18.44
N VAL A 38 -5.12 9.05 -17.22
CA VAL A 38 -5.66 9.78 -16.06
C VAL A 38 -5.70 11.28 -16.33
N ALA A 39 -4.59 11.86 -16.75
CA ALA A 39 -4.49 13.29 -17.03
C ALA A 39 -5.45 13.74 -18.15
N ASP A 40 -5.57 12.97 -19.21
CA ASP A 40 -6.46 13.25 -20.34
C ASP A 40 -7.94 13.21 -19.92
N LYS A 41 -8.33 12.19 -19.15
CA LYS A 41 -9.70 12.07 -18.61
C LYS A 41 -10.05 13.23 -17.69
N LEU A 42 -9.18 13.56 -16.74
CA LEU A 42 -9.39 14.71 -15.84
C LEU A 42 -9.52 16.01 -16.62
N THR A 43 -8.63 16.24 -17.61
CA THR A 43 -8.68 17.43 -18.48
C THR A 43 -9.97 17.50 -19.28
N GLN A 44 -10.42 16.37 -19.85
CA GLN A 44 -11.69 16.26 -20.59
C GLN A 44 -12.89 16.67 -19.75
N TRP A 45 -12.86 16.39 -18.43
CA TRP A 45 -13.94 16.76 -17.50
C TRP A 45 -13.76 18.15 -16.88
N GLY A 46 -12.81 18.95 -17.35
CA GLY A 46 -12.59 20.32 -16.89
C GLY A 46 -11.99 20.41 -15.49
N ILE A 47 -11.21 19.41 -15.08
CA ILE A 47 -10.44 19.39 -13.83
C ILE A 47 -9.04 19.92 -14.13
N GLU A 48 -8.51 20.80 -13.28
CA GLU A 48 -7.12 21.26 -13.37
C GLU A 48 -6.16 20.12 -13.07
N VAL A 49 -5.14 19.91 -13.91
CA VAL A 49 -4.25 18.73 -13.85
C VAL A 49 -2.79 19.15 -13.64
N HIS A 50 -2.15 18.52 -12.68
CA HIS A 50 -0.71 18.63 -12.40
C HIS A 50 -0.06 17.26 -12.49
N ARG A 51 1.06 17.17 -13.20
CA ARG A 51 1.78 15.91 -13.46
C ARG A 51 3.20 15.95 -12.94
N GLY A 52 3.77 14.76 -12.74
CA GLY A 52 5.20 14.59 -12.48
C GLY A 52 5.60 14.56 -11.01
N LEU A 53 4.65 14.58 -10.05
CA LEU A 53 4.99 14.33 -8.65
C LEU A 53 5.33 12.85 -8.45
N GLY A 54 6.47 12.57 -7.82
CA GLY A 54 6.96 11.20 -7.74
C GLY A 54 7.21 10.56 -9.11
N GLY A 55 7.57 11.36 -10.12
CA GLY A 55 7.85 10.90 -11.49
C GLY A 55 6.61 10.83 -12.37
N THR A 56 5.74 9.85 -12.20
CA THR A 56 4.54 9.62 -13.03
C THR A 56 3.22 10.03 -12.37
N GLY A 57 3.23 10.46 -11.10
CA GLY A 57 2.04 10.85 -10.36
C GLY A 57 1.26 12.02 -10.97
N VAL A 58 -0.06 11.99 -10.77
CA VAL A 58 -1.00 12.99 -11.28
C VAL A 58 -1.86 13.52 -10.14
N VAL A 59 -2.04 14.84 -10.07
CA VAL A 59 -2.99 15.48 -9.14
C VAL A 59 -4.01 16.27 -9.92
N GLY A 60 -5.28 15.93 -9.77
CA GLY A 60 -6.42 16.73 -10.26
C GLY A 60 -6.92 17.66 -9.17
N VAL A 61 -7.21 18.92 -9.50
CA VAL A 61 -7.75 19.91 -8.56
C VAL A 61 -9.13 20.36 -9.01
N LEU A 62 -10.14 20.16 -8.18
CA LEU A 62 -11.51 20.52 -8.48
C LEU A 62 -12.10 21.38 -7.34
N LYS A 63 -12.60 22.57 -7.67
CA LYS A 63 -13.33 23.43 -6.75
C LYS A 63 -14.84 23.18 -6.87
N GLY A 64 -15.52 23.09 -5.73
CA GLY A 64 -16.97 23.03 -5.66
C GLY A 64 -17.65 24.35 -6.04
N LYS A 65 -18.96 24.45 -5.79
CA LYS A 65 -19.76 25.66 -6.09
C LYS A 65 -19.61 26.76 -5.06
N GLY A 66 -19.20 26.42 -3.83
CA GLY A 66 -19.06 27.38 -2.75
C GLY A 66 -17.66 28.00 -2.67
N SER A 67 -17.45 28.80 -1.62
CA SER A 67 -16.18 29.48 -1.31
C SER A 67 -15.43 28.87 -0.12
N GLY A 68 -15.83 27.68 0.33
CA GLY A 68 -15.25 26.98 1.46
C GLY A 68 -13.76 26.75 1.31
N ALA A 69 -13.03 26.90 2.40
CA ALA A 69 -11.57 26.79 2.42
C ALA A 69 -11.09 25.34 2.62
N LYS A 70 -11.98 24.43 3.06
CA LYS A 70 -11.62 23.04 3.36
C LYS A 70 -11.22 22.27 2.10
N ARG A 71 -10.18 21.43 2.23
CA ARG A 71 -9.55 20.67 1.14
C ARG A 71 -9.45 19.22 1.52
N ILE A 72 -9.88 18.33 0.63
CA ILE A 72 -9.86 16.89 0.85
C ILE A 72 -9.10 16.20 -0.27
N GLY A 73 -8.16 15.34 0.11
CA GLY A 73 -7.46 14.43 -0.79
C GLY A 73 -8.20 13.10 -0.95
N LEU A 74 -8.29 12.61 -2.17
CA LEU A 74 -8.68 11.24 -2.49
C LEU A 74 -7.53 10.58 -3.24
N ARG A 75 -7.09 9.41 -2.80
CA ARG A 75 -5.93 8.72 -3.39
C ARG A 75 -6.31 7.39 -4.04
N ALA A 76 -5.73 7.13 -5.19
CA ALA A 76 -5.62 5.80 -5.80
C ALA A 76 -4.19 5.58 -6.30
N ASP A 77 -3.71 4.37 -6.18
CA ASP A 77 -2.48 3.87 -6.78
C ASP A 77 -2.68 3.51 -8.25
N MET A 78 -1.57 3.45 -9.03
CA MET A 78 -1.62 3.21 -10.48
C MET A 78 -0.77 2.05 -10.97
N ASP A 79 0.19 1.59 -10.19
CA ASP A 79 1.22 0.65 -10.62
C ASP A 79 0.73 -0.81 -10.67
N ALA A 80 1.45 -1.62 -11.41
CA ALA A 80 1.27 -3.05 -11.56
C ALA A 80 2.46 -3.82 -11.00
N LEU A 81 2.28 -5.14 -10.86
CA LEU A 81 3.30 -6.06 -10.36
C LEU A 81 4.16 -6.65 -11.49
N PRO A 82 5.46 -6.91 -11.24
CA PRO A 82 6.35 -7.63 -12.15
C PRO A 82 6.09 -9.15 -12.06
N MET A 83 4.95 -9.61 -12.56
CA MET A 83 4.55 -11.01 -12.55
C MET A 83 3.72 -11.37 -13.77
N GLU A 84 3.68 -12.67 -14.13
CA GLU A 84 2.85 -13.17 -15.23
C GLU A 84 1.39 -13.32 -14.81
N GLU A 85 0.48 -12.98 -15.71
CA GLU A 85 -0.94 -13.23 -15.57
C GLU A 85 -1.36 -14.57 -16.17
N ASN A 86 -2.22 -15.30 -15.46
CA ASN A 86 -2.71 -16.60 -15.91
C ASN A 86 -4.26 -16.72 -15.81
N THR A 87 -4.98 -15.62 -15.98
CA THR A 87 -6.45 -15.58 -15.84
C THR A 87 -7.21 -16.04 -17.08
N ASN A 88 -6.61 -16.07 -18.26
CA ASN A 88 -7.25 -16.30 -19.56
C ASN A 88 -8.41 -15.33 -19.91
N LEU A 89 -8.45 -14.14 -19.29
CA LEU A 89 -9.43 -13.12 -19.59
C LEU A 89 -9.23 -12.52 -21.01
N ARG A 90 -10.30 -12.04 -21.64
CA ARG A 90 -10.19 -11.37 -22.94
C ARG A 90 -9.38 -10.07 -22.89
N TRP A 91 -9.34 -9.43 -21.71
CA TRP A 91 -8.63 -8.20 -21.43
C TRP A 91 -7.39 -8.41 -20.55
N ARG A 92 -6.88 -9.64 -20.50
CA ARG A 92 -5.65 -9.95 -19.79
C ARG A 92 -4.50 -9.07 -20.24
N SER A 93 -3.46 -8.97 -19.43
CA SER A 93 -2.24 -8.26 -19.76
C SER A 93 -1.71 -8.66 -21.16
N THR A 94 -1.38 -7.65 -21.96
CA THR A 94 -0.69 -7.81 -23.25
C THR A 94 0.83 -7.65 -23.12
N ILE A 95 1.31 -7.33 -21.92
CA ILE A 95 2.71 -7.06 -21.61
C ILE A 95 3.28 -8.22 -20.79
N PRO A 96 4.13 -9.09 -21.35
CA PRO A 96 4.73 -10.20 -20.62
C PRO A 96 5.44 -9.75 -19.33
N GLY A 97 5.27 -10.50 -18.25
CA GLY A 97 5.90 -10.21 -16.97
C GLY A 97 5.33 -9.00 -16.21
N ARG A 98 4.15 -8.47 -16.62
CA ARG A 98 3.48 -7.36 -15.93
C ARG A 98 2.00 -7.66 -15.77
N PHE A 99 1.45 -7.42 -14.58
CA PHE A 99 0.07 -7.74 -14.27
C PHE A 99 -0.50 -6.87 -13.15
N HIS A 100 -1.72 -6.37 -13.31
CA HIS A 100 -2.47 -5.74 -12.23
C HIS A 100 -3.02 -6.78 -11.23
N GLY A 101 -2.11 -7.47 -10.57
CA GLY A 101 -2.42 -8.54 -9.62
C GLY A 101 -2.86 -8.04 -8.24
N CYS A 102 -2.84 -6.72 -8.00
CA CYS A 102 -3.34 -6.08 -6.77
C CYS A 102 -4.64 -5.29 -6.98
N GLY A 103 -5.01 -4.99 -8.23
CA GLY A 103 -6.26 -4.30 -8.56
C GLY A 103 -6.16 -2.78 -8.62
N HIS A 104 -4.97 -2.21 -8.76
CA HIS A 104 -4.74 -0.77 -8.85
C HIS A 104 -5.37 -0.14 -10.11
N ASP A 105 -5.56 -0.90 -11.18
CA ASP A 105 -6.38 -0.53 -12.33
C ASP A 105 -7.84 -0.22 -11.91
N GLY A 106 -8.38 -0.99 -10.95
CA GLY A 106 -9.69 -0.75 -10.34
C GLY A 106 -9.70 0.49 -9.46
N HIS A 107 -8.69 0.68 -8.59
CA HIS A 107 -8.60 1.84 -7.71
C HIS A 107 -8.50 3.15 -8.51
N THR A 108 -7.60 3.19 -9.50
CA THR A 108 -7.49 4.31 -10.46
C THR A 108 -8.83 4.61 -11.13
N THR A 109 -9.55 3.57 -11.58
CA THR A 109 -10.84 3.72 -12.26
C THR A 109 -11.94 4.22 -11.31
N MET A 110 -11.99 3.74 -10.06
CA MET A 110 -12.93 4.23 -9.05
C MET A 110 -12.73 5.73 -8.79
N LEU A 111 -11.48 6.17 -8.66
CA LEU A 111 -11.17 7.58 -8.44
C LEU A 111 -11.50 8.43 -9.69
N LEU A 112 -11.29 7.93 -10.91
CA LEU A 112 -11.74 8.57 -12.15
C LEU A 112 -13.27 8.70 -12.20
N GLY A 113 -14.02 7.65 -11.80
CA GLY A 113 -15.47 7.71 -11.70
C GLY A 113 -15.97 8.78 -10.75
N THR A 114 -15.32 8.89 -9.59
CA THR A 114 -15.57 9.95 -8.62
C THR A 114 -15.29 11.33 -9.20
N ALA A 115 -14.13 11.49 -9.85
CA ALA A 115 -13.71 12.76 -10.44
C ALA A 115 -14.70 13.25 -11.49
N ARG A 116 -15.16 12.36 -12.38
CA ARG A 116 -16.18 12.65 -13.38
C ARG A 116 -17.48 13.12 -12.74
N TYR A 117 -18.02 12.36 -11.77
CA TYR A 117 -19.26 12.70 -11.09
C TYR A 117 -19.18 14.06 -10.40
N LEU A 118 -18.10 14.30 -9.64
CA LEU A 118 -17.93 15.56 -8.93
C LEU A 118 -17.68 16.73 -9.88
N ALA A 119 -17.04 16.53 -11.02
CA ALA A 119 -16.88 17.57 -12.05
C ALA A 119 -18.23 17.95 -12.71
N GLU A 120 -19.09 16.97 -12.98
CA GLU A 120 -20.43 17.19 -13.53
C GLU A 120 -21.36 17.92 -12.55
N THR A 121 -21.34 17.55 -11.28
CA THR A 121 -22.29 18.05 -10.28
C THR A 121 -21.78 19.27 -9.53
N ARG A 122 -20.50 19.28 -9.18
CA ARG A 122 -19.86 20.24 -8.25
C ARG A 122 -20.68 20.48 -6.98
N ASN A 123 -21.39 19.44 -6.52
CA ASN A 123 -22.31 19.51 -5.38
C ASN A 123 -21.56 19.40 -4.05
N PHE A 124 -20.58 20.28 -3.86
CA PHE A 124 -19.79 20.39 -2.64
C PHE A 124 -19.22 21.82 -2.48
N ASP A 125 -18.79 22.18 -1.26
CA ASP A 125 -18.21 23.48 -0.92
C ASP A 125 -16.79 23.30 -0.37
N GLY A 126 -15.77 23.65 -1.17
CA GLY A 126 -14.35 23.48 -0.86
C GLY A 126 -13.57 23.00 -2.09
N THR A 127 -12.47 22.32 -1.84
CA THR A 127 -11.58 21.81 -2.91
C THR A 127 -11.32 20.30 -2.72
N VAL A 128 -11.35 19.55 -3.82
CA VAL A 128 -10.95 18.13 -3.87
C VAL A 128 -9.65 18.01 -4.65
N HIS A 129 -8.68 17.29 -4.08
CA HIS A 129 -7.47 16.86 -4.75
C HIS A 129 -7.58 15.37 -5.07
N PHE A 130 -7.63 15.03 -6.36
CA PHE A 130 -7.60 13.64 -6.85
C PHE A 130 -6.13 13.27 -7.04
N ILE A 131 -5.60 12.40 -6.18
CA ILE A 131 -4.19 12.02 -6.13
C ILE A 131 -4.04 10.63 -6.72
N PHE A 132 -3.47 10.54 -7.93
CA PHE A 132 -3.14 9.29 -8.58
C PHE A 132 -1.65 9.04 -8.35
N GLN A 133 -1.38 8.05 -7.49
CA GLN A 133 -0.06 7.78 -6.96
C GLN A 133 0.65 6.68 -7.76
N PRO A 134 1.92 6.85 -8.13
CA PRO A 134 2.75 5.80 -8.70
C PRO A 134 3.33 4.88 -7.62
N ALA A 135 3.83 3.71 -8.02
CA ALA A 135 4.85 2.92 -7.32
C ALA A 135 4.51 2.58 -5.86
N GLU A 136 3.29 2.11 -5.59
CA GLU A 136 2.86 1.64 -4.26
C GLU A 136 3.61 0.37 -3.87
N GLU A 137 3.83 -0.58 -4.80
CA GLU A 137 4.34 -1.94 -4.60
C GLU A 137 5.82 -1.97 -4.13
N GLY A 138 6.07 -1.39 -2.95
CA GLY A 138 7.37 -1.42 -2.26
C GLY A 138 8.43 -0.48 -2.80
N LEU A 139 8.10 0.41 -3.73
CA LEU A 139 9.03 1.38 -4.30
C LEU A 139 8.93 2.77 -3.68
N GLY A 140 7.91 3.02 -2.84
CA GLY A 140 7.76 4.24 -2.04
C GLY A 140 7.24 5.45 -2.83
N GLY A 141 6.27 5.25 -3.71
CA GLY A 141 5.67 6.30 -4.51
C GLY A 141 5.01 7.40 -3.70
N ALA A 142 4.35 7.07 -2.58
CA ALA A 142 3.81 8.06 -1.66
C ALA A 142 4.91 8.97 -1.11
N ARG A 143 6.02 8.39 -0.64
CA ARG A 143 7.20 9.15 -0.15
C ARG A 143 7.79 10.03 -1.25
N ALA A 144 7.86 9.52 -2.49
CA ALA A 144 8.36 10.29 -3.63
C ALA A 144 7.47 11.51 -3.91
N MET A 145 6.14 11.33 -3.93
CA MET A 145 5.19 12.46 -4.12
C MET A 145 5.28 13.47 -2.97
N ILE A 146 5.37 13.02 -1.71
CA ILE A 146 5.51 13.90 -0.54
C ILE A 146 6.82 14.69 -0.62
N LYS A 147 7.93 14.03 -0.97
CA LYS A 147 9.24 14.68 -1.16
C LYS A 147 9.21 15.74 -2.25
N ASP A 148 8.45 15.53 -3.32
CA ASP A 148 8.25 16.50 -4.41
C ASP A 148 7.29 17.63 -4.02
N GLY A 149 6.80 17.64 -2.79
CA GLY A 149 5.98 18.69 -2.20
C GLY A 149 4.49 18.52 -2.41
N LEU A 150 3.97 17.29 -2.43
CA LEU A 150 2.54 17.00 -2.62
C LEU A 150 1.67 17.89 -1.73
N PHE A 151 1.82 17.82 -0.41
CA PHE A 151 0.97 18.57 0.52
C PHE A 151 1.38 20.05 0.69
N ALA A 152 2.56 20.44 0.22
CA ALA A 152 2.94 21.86 0.14
C ALA A 152 2.25 22.56 -1.03
N LYS A 153 2.10 21.87 -2.16
CA LYS A 153 1.44 22.36 -3.37
C LYS A 153 -0.08 22.16 -3.34
N PHE A 154 -0.51 21.03 -2.81
CA PHE A 154 -1.91 20.58 -2.74
C PHE A 154 -2.27 20.23 -1.29
N PRO A 155 -2.36 21.24 -0.41
CA PRO A 155 -2.63 20.99 1.00
C PRO A 155 -4.01 20.35 1.18
N CYS A 156 -4.08 19.34 2.05
CA CYS A 156 -5.30 18.63 2.42
C CYS A 156 -5.52 18.74 3.92
N ASP A 157 -6.77 18.98 4.32
CA ASP A 157 -7.20 18.93 5.72
C ASP A 157 -7.53 17.48 6.13
N GLU A 158 -7.93 16.66 5.16
CA GLU A 158 -8.20 15.22 5.31
C GLU A 158 -7.84 14.49 4.02
N ILE A 159 -7.51 13.20 4.13
CA ILE A 159 -7.22 12.35 2.97
C ILE A 159 -7.86 10.96 3.12
N TYR A 160 -8.35 10.40 2.01
CA TYR A 160 -8.98 9.08 1.99
C TYR A 160 -8.44 8.23 0.86
N GLY A 161 -8.24 6.93 1.15
CA GLY A 161 -7.86 5.91 0.19
C GLY A 161 -8.72 4.66 0.35
N LEU A 162 -8.73 3.81 -0.66
CA LEU A 162 -9.41 2.51 -0.61
C LEU A 162 -8.57 1.42 -1.26
N HIS A 163 -8.87 0.18 -0.90
CA HIS A 163 -8.37 -1.01 -1.59
C HIS A 163 -9.50 -1.99 -1.87
N ASN A 164 -9.43 -2.68 -2.96
CA ASN A 164 -10.29 -3.83 -3.21
C ASN A 164 -9.98 -4.97 -2.22
N ALA A 165 -10.94 -5.82 -1.93
CA ALA A 165 -10.76 -6.92 -0.99
C ALA A 165 -11.44 -8.20 -1.50
N PRO A 166 -10.68 -9.15 -2.08
CA PRO A 166 -11.23 -10.42 -2.53
C PRO A 166 -11.74 -11.31 -1.38
N ASP A 167 -11.23 -11.10 -0.16
CA ASP A 167 -11.61 -11.83 1.06
C ASP A 167 -12.93 -11.33 1.71
N LEU A 168 -13.54 -10.29 1.18
CA LEU A 168 -14.84 -9.78 1.59
C LEU A 168 -15.91 -10.11 0.56
N ASN A 169 -17.16 -10.29 1.00
CA ASN A 169 -18.28 -10.51 0.09
C ASN A 169 -18.50 -9.29 -0.81
N HIS A 170 -19.15 -9.53 -1.96
CA HIS A 170 -19.40 -8.47 -2.93
C HIS A 170 -20.17 -7.28 -2.32
N GLY A 171 -19.58 -6.09 -2.42
CA GLY A 171 -20.12 -4.84 -1.92
C GLY A 171 -20.07 -4.66 -0.41
N GLU A 172 -19.36 -5.52 0.33
CA GLU A 172 -19.02 -5.24 1.72
C GLU A 172 -17.99 -4.10 1.79
N ILE A 173 -18.22 -3.16 2.71
CA ILE A 173 -17.26 -2.10 3.03
C ILE A 173 -16.69 -2.35 4.40
N ALA A 174 -15.38 -2.50 4.49
CA ALA A 174 -14.71 -2.72 5.77
C ALA A 174 -13.84 -1.52 6.14
N ILE A 175 -13.87 -1.15 7.41
CA ILE A 175 -13.02 -0.12 8.02
C ILE A 175 -12.45 -0.64 9.34
N LEU A 176 -11.25 -0.19 9.71
CA LEU A 176 -10.64 -0.44 11.01
C LEU A 176 -10.03 0.86 11.52
N PRO A 177 -10.59 1.49 12.56
CA PRO A 177 -9.95 2.61 13.25
C PRO A 177 -8.63 2.17 13.93
N GLY A 178 -7.66 3.08 14.00
CA GLY A 178 -6.34 2.79 14.54
C GLY A 178 -5.43 2.02 13.57
N PRO A 179 -4.45 1.25 14.08
CA PRO A 179 -3.54 0.48 13.23
C PRO A 179 -4.29 -0.55 12.39
N ALA A 180 -4.26 -0.36 11.07
CA ALA A 180 -5.06 -1.15 10.12
C ALA A 180 -4.22 -2.06 9.21
N MET A 181 -2.99 -1.65 8.87
CA MET A 181 -2.04 -2.47 8.11
C MET A 181 -0.63 -2.36 8.69
N ALA A 182 0.15 -3.44 8.55
CA ALA A 182 1.46 -3.53 9.18
C ALA A 182 2.49 -2.60 8.52
N GLY A 183 3.35 -1.99 9.35
CA GLY A 183 4.62 -1.47 8.90
C GLY A 183 5.58 -2.59 8.51
N ALA A 184 6.49 -2.32 7.57
CA ALA A 184 7.40 -3.31 7.03
C ALA A 184 8.84 -2.81 6.96
N ASP A 185 9.76 -3.64 7.46
CA ASP A 185 11.18 -3.50 7.19
C ASP A 185 11.71 -4.71 6.41
N PHE A 186 12.68 -4.46 5.55
CA PHE A 186 13.55 -5.51 5.04
C PHE A 186 14.94 -5.37 5.68
N PHE A 187 15.59 -6.51 5.92
CA PHE A 187 16.94 -6.49 6.46
C PHE A 187 17.87 -7.44 5.72
N ASP A 188 19.14 -7.01 5.62
CA ASP A 188 20.25 -7.80 5.18
C ASP A 188 21.32 -7.79 6.28
N ILE A 189 21.79 -8.97 6.67
CA ILE A 189 22.87 -9.15 7.64
C ILE A 189 23.98 -9.93 6.96
N THR A 190 25.17 -9.35 6.91
CA THR A 190 26.36 -9.98 6.34
C THR A 190 27.36 -10.29 7.45
N ILE A 191 27.78 -11.54 7.52
CA ILE A 191 28.78 -12.07 8.46
C ILE A 191 30.06 -12.29 7.69
N THR A 192 31.09 -11.49 7.99
CA THR A 192 32.42 -11.63 7.41
C THR A 192 33.29 -12.46 8.36
N GLY A 193 33.45 -13.72 8.02
CA GLY A 193 34.26 -14.68 8.75
C GLY A 193 35.67 -14.87 8.15
N TYR A 194 36.22 -16.05 8.34
CA TYR A 194 37.50 -16.44 7.74
C TYR A 194 37.41 -17.90 7.31
N GLY A 195 37.54 -18.14 6.01
CA GLY A 195 37.38 -19.47 5.41
C GLY A 195 38.60 -20.38 5.67
N ALA A 196 38.36 -21.71 5.65
CA ALA A 196 39.40 -22.72 5.79
C ALA A 196 38.99 -24.06 5.17
N HIS A 197 39.89 -25.03 5.18
CA HIS A 197 39.55 -26.40 4.83
C HIS A 197 38.56 -26.96 5.84
N GLY A 198 37.47 -27.60 5.36
CA GLY A 198 36.38 -28.12 6.20
C GLY A 198 36.81 -29.12 7.29
N ALA A 199 37.96 -29.83 7.10
CA ALA A 199 38.55 -30.72 8.12
C ALA A 199 39.44 -29.98 9.13
N MET A 200 39.68 -28.67 8.98
CA MET A 200 40.55 -27.85 9.83
C MET A 200 39.84 -26.60 10.34
N PRO A 201 38.66 -26.73 11.02
CA PRO A 201 37.84 -25.61 11.45
C PRO A 201 38.53 -24.67 12.45
N ASN A 202 39.53 -25.17 13.17
CA ASN A 202 40.33 -24.39 14.11
C ASN A 202 41.15 -23.24 13.46
N PHE A 203 41.31 -23.27 12.14
CA PHE A 203 41.92 -22.18 11.35
C PHE A 203 40.90 -21.23 10.75
N SER A 204 39.64 -21.41 11.06
CA SER A 204 38.55 -20.60 10.52
C SER A 204 37.87 -19.72 11.57
N LYS A 205 37.11 -18.74 11.10
CA LYS A 205 36.00 -18.12 11.82
C LYS A 205 34.77 -18.42 10.99
N ASP A 206 34.09 -19.53 11.31
CA ASP A 206 33.07 -20.16 10.46
C ASP A 206 31.77 -19.33 10.40
N PRO A 207 31.48 -18.61 9.31
CA PRO A 207 30.30 -17.79 9.21
C PRO A 207 29.03 -18.62 9.09
N VAL A 208 29.07 -19.89 8.71
CA VAL A 208 27.90 -20.79 8.63
C VAL A 208 27.38 -21.09 10.04
N VAL A 209 28.27 -21.48 10.95
CA VAL A 209 27.92 -21.73 12.37
C VAL A 209 27.44 -20.46 13.05
N ILE A 210 28.08 -19.32 12.74
CA ILE A 210 27.67 -18.03 13.28
C ILE A 210 26.27 -17.64 12.77
N ALA A 211 25.98 -17.85 11.47
CA ALA A 211 24.66 -17.56 10.88
C ALA A 211 23.53 -18.38 11.54
N MET A 212 23.78 -19.67 11.82
CA MET A 212 22.80 -20.51 12.53
C MET A 212 22.53 -19.99 13.95
N SER A 213 23.59 -19.62 14.70
CA SER A 213 23.48 -19.05 16.05
C SER A 213 22.76 -17.70 16.05
N LEU A 214 23.11 -16.83 15.11
CA LEU A 214 22.48 -15.51 14.93
C LEU A 214 20.99 -15.67 14.58
N GLY A 215 20.66 -16.55 13.65
CA GLY A 215 19.27 -16.81 13.24
C GLY A 215 18.38 -17.22 14.42
N GLN A 216 18.87 -18.12 15.29
CA GLN A 216 18.17 -18.50 16.52
C GLN A 216 18.04 -17.32 17.51
N ALA A 217 19.11 -16.56 17.72
CA ALA A 217 19.09 -15.44 18.64
C ALA A 217 18.11 -14.34 18.21
N LEU A 218 18.01 -14.05 16.91
CA LEU A 218 17.06 -13.07 16.36
C LEU A 218 15.58 -13.43 16.65
N GLN A 219 15.23 -14.72 16.69
CA GLN A 219 13.86 -15.16 17.03
C GLN A 219 13.47 -14.81 18.46
N THR A 220 14.46 -14.59 19.36
CA THR A 220 14.19 -14.18 20.75
C THR A 220 13.66 -12.75 20.84
N ILE A 221 13.85 -11.92 19.84
CA ILE A 221 13.36 -10.54 19.85
C ILE A 221 11.84 -10.52 19.99
N VAL A 222 11.12 -11.20 19.12
CA VAL A 222 9.65 -11.27 19.19
C VAL A 222 9.21 -12.03 20.44
N SER A 223 9.81 -13.18 20.73
CA SER A 223 9.34 -14.04 21.83
C SER A 223 9.72 -13.58 23.23
N ARG A 224 10.71 -12.66 23.39
CA ARG A 224 11.25 -12.26 24.72
C ARG A 224 11.40 -10.75 24.93
N ASN A 225 11.26 -9.92 23.88
CA ASN A 225 11.41 -8.47 24.01
C ASN A 225 10.13 -7.71 23.64
N VAL A 226 9.35 -8.18 22.65
CA VAL A 226 8.08 -7.57 22.29
C VAL A 226 7.00 -7.93 23.33
N ASN A 227 6.16 -6.96 23.67
CA ASN A 227 5.01 -7.19 24.55
C ASN A 227 4.08 -8.26 23.92
N PRO A 228 3.66 -9.31 24.65
CA PRO A 228 2.78 -10.36 24.12
C PRO A 228 1.45 -9.89 23.54
N HIS A 229 0.98 -8.70 23.91
CA HIS A 229 -0.23 -8.09 23.36
C HIS A 229 0.00 -7.31 22.05
N GLU A 230 1.26 -7.15 21.61
CA GLU A 230 1.60 -6.44 20.40
C GLU A 230 2.05 -7.41 19.31
N PRO A 231 1.25 -7.58 18.25
CA PRO A 231 1.62 -8.49 17.16
C PRO A 231 2.86 -8.00 16.42
N ALA A 232 3.84 -8.90 16.29
CA ALA A 232 5.05 -8.65 15.51
C ALA A 232 5.55 -9.93 14.87
N VAL A 233 6.17 -9.79 13.69
CA VAL A 233 6.81 -10.88 12.96
C VAL A 233 8.23 -10.47 12.60
N LEU A 234 9.20 -11.36 12.86
CA LEU A 234 10.55 -11.31 12.33
C LEU A 234 10.82 -12.62 11.62
N SER A 235 10.92 -12.59 10.30
CA SER A 235 11.17 -13.78 9.48
C SER A 235 12.51 -13.65 8.78
N ILE A 236 13.38 -14.66 8.95
CA ILE A 236 14.55 -14.85 8.10
C ILE A 236 14.06 -15.67 6.90
N THR A 237 14.14 -15.09 5.72
CA THR A 237 13.59 -15.68 4.49
C THR A 237 14.68 -16.26 3.58
N GLN A 238 15.96 -15.87 3.81
CA GLN A 238 17.08 -16.33 3.01
C GLN A 238 18.32 -16.51 3.89
N ILE A 239 19.08 -17.59 3.65
CA ILE A 239 20.42 -17.81 4.19
C ILE A 239 21.30 -18.29 3.05
N HIS A 240 22.38 -17.56 2.78
CA HIS A 240 23.33 -17.87 1.72
C HIS A 240 24.72 -18.04 2.30
N ALA A 241 25.36 -19.20 2.10
CA ALA A 241 26.73 -19.46 2.52
C ALA A 241 27.29 -20.70 1.82
N GLY A 242 28.58 -20.65 1.47
CA GLY A 242 29.34 -21.78 0.94
C GLY A 242 28.96 -22.23 -0.48
N SER A 243 29.87 -22.98 -1.12
CA SER A 243 29.69 -23.50 -2.46
C SER A 243 30.32 -24.89 -2.65
N ALA A 244 31.13 -25.37 -1.70
CA ALA A 244 31.84 -26.64 -1.78
C ALA A 244 31.79 -27.43 -0.47
N TYR A 245 31.72 -28.75 -0.55
CA TYR A 245 31.56 -29.62 0.62
C TYR A 245 32.69 -29.60 1.62
N ASN A 246 33.92 -29.32 1.17
CA ASN A 246 35.12 -29.37 1.98
C ASN A 246 35.76 -28.00 2.25
N VAL A 247 34.99 -26.91 2.02
CA VAL A 247 35.46 -25.50 2.22
C VAL A 247 34.53 -24.78 3.16
N ILE A 248 35.05 -24.28 4.28
CA ILE A 248 34.37 -23.29 5.11
C ILE A 248 34.46 -21.95 4.37
N PRO A 249 33.33 -21.27 4.06
CA PRO A 249 33.34 -20.02 3.33
C PRO A 249 33.89 -18.85 4.15
N GLY A 250 34.23 -17.75 3.48
CA GLY A 250 34.63 -16.50 4.15
C GLY A 250 33.45 -15.62 4.57
N GLU A 251 32.25 -15.88 4.07
CA GLU A 251 31.07 -15.03 4.29
C GLU A 251 29.78 -15.87 4.40
N ALA A 252 28.82 -15.36 5.16
CA ALA A 252 27.43 -15.78 5.13
C ALA A 252 26.49 -14.58 5.17
N LYS A 253 25.34 -14.70 4.50
CA LYS A 253 24.31 -13.65 4.44
C LYS A 253 22.97 -14.18 4.90
N LEU A 254 22.26 -13.42 5.77
CA LEU A 254 20.88 -13.64 6.16
C LEU A 254 20.05 -12.44 5.67
N CYS A 255 18.92 -12.72 5.04
CA CYS A 255 17.95 -11.69 4.65
C CYS A 255 16.58 -12.01 5.21
N GLY A 256 15.78 -10.98 5.43
CA GLY A 256 14.44 -11.19 5.98
C GLY A 256 13.58 -9.95 6.06
N THR A 257 12.49 -10.10 6.77
CA THR A 257 11.48 -9.06 6.91
C THR A 257 10.97 -8.95 8.34
N VAL A 258 10.59 -7.73 8.72
CA VAL A 258 9.86 -7.43 9.96
C VAL A 258 8.48 -6.89 9.60
N ARG A 259 7.47 -7.25 10.39
CA ARG A 259 6.11 -6.68 10.38
C ARG A 259 5.67 -6.35 11.79
N CYS A 260 5.05 -5.20 12.00
CA CYS A 260 4.48 -4.78 13.27
C CYS A 260 3.42 -3.69 13.06
N PHE A 261 2.69 -3.36 14.12
CA PHE A 261 1.58 -2.39 14.09
C PHE A 261 1.84 -1.16 14.96
N SER A 262 3.07 -0.97 15.44
CA SER A 262 3.47 0.22 16.20
C SER A 262 4.92 0.59 15.89
N ASP A 263 5.20 1.90 15.86
CA ASP A 263 6.55 2.42 15.60
C ASP A 263 7.49 2.17 16.78
N GLU A 264 6.95 2.07 18.01
CA GLU A 264 7.69 1.71 19.21
C GLU A 264 8.21 0.28 19.12
N VAL A 265 7.34 -0.67 18.75
CA VAL A 265 7.72 -2.08 18.53
C VAL A 265 8.75 -2.19 17.41
N ARG A 266 8.56 -1.44 16.33
CA ARG A 266 9.46 -1.40 15.18
C ARG A 266 10.86 -0.93 15.59
N THR A 267 10.93 0.15 16.35
CA THR A 267 12.18 0.70 16.89
C THR A 267 12.86 -0.30 17.81
N LEU A 268 12.12 -0.90 18.75
CA LEU A 268 12.62 -1.95 19.63
C LEU A 268 13.24 -3.11 18.83
N ILE A 269 12.55 -3.62 17.81
CA ILE A 269 13.05 -4.74 17.00
C ILE A 269 14.37 -4.34 16.30
N ARG A 270 14.42 -3.17 15.68
CA ARG A 270 15.62 -2.66 14.99
C ARG A 270 16.83 -2.53 15.96
N GLU A 271 16.61 -1.99 17.15
CA GLU A 271 17.65 -1.84 18.17
C GLU A 271 18.14 -3.20 18.67
N ARG A 272 17.20 -4.13 18.95
CA ARG A 272 17.56 -5.48 19.40
C ARG A 272 18.32 -6.28 18.35
N MET A 273 17.94 -6.17 17.07
CA MET A 273 18.67 -6.79 15.97
C MET A 273 20.12 -6.31 15.94
N ARG A 274 20.36 -5.00 16.00
CA ARG A 274 21.73 -4.44 16.02
C ARG A 274 22.51 -4.90 17.25
N ALA A 275 21.89 -4.89 18.42
CA ALA A 275 22.54 -5.30 19.66
C ALA A 275 22.92 -6.80 19.65
N ILE A 276 22.05 -7.68 19.15
CA ILE A 276 22.34 -9.11 19.05
C ILE A 276 23.46 -9.34 18.04
N CYS A 277 23.44 -8.69 16.88
CA CYS A 277 24.50 -8.79 15.88
C CYS A 277 25.85 -8.34 16.46
N ALA A 278 25.89 -7.20 17.17
CA ALA A 278 27.10 -6.71 17.82
C ALA A 278 27.62 -7.68 18.90
N GLY A 279 26.72 -8.26 19.72
CA GLY A 279 27.09 -9.24 20.74
C GLY A 279 27.69 -10.52 20.15
N ILE A 280 27.09 -11.04 19.09
CA ILE A 280 27.59 -12.24 18.38
C ILE A 280 28.91 -11.93 17.66
N ALA A 281 29.01 -10.76 17.00
CA ALA A 281 30.26 -10.33 16.37
C ALA A 281 31.45 -10.30 17.38
N ALA A 282 31.21 -9.75 18.56
CA ALA A 282 32.23 -9.72 19.64
C ALA A 282 32.57 -11.14 20.15
N ALA A 283 31.56 -11.99 20.39
CA ALA A 283 31.75 -13.34 20.91
C ALA A 283 32.55 -14.24 19.95
N PHE A 284 32.27 -14.13 18.62
CA PHE A 284 32.98 -14.92 17.60
C PHE A 284 34.18 -14.19 16.98
N GLN A 285 34.46 -12.94 17.38
CA GLN A 285 35.54 -12.10 16.85
C GLN A 285 35.50 -11.97 15.33
N VAL A 286 34.34 -11.66 14.80
CA VAL A 286 34.03 -11.43 13.37
C VAL A 286 33.42 -10.08 13.16
N GLU A 287 33.32 -9.63 11.91
CA GLU A 287 32.51 -8.48 11.53
C GLU A 287 31.10 -8.93 11.13
N ILE A 288 30.08 -8.21 11.63
CA ILE A 288 28.69 -8.38 11.22
C ILE A 288 28.10 -7.03 10.87
N SER A 289 27.79 -6.81 9.62
CA SER A 289 27.08 -5.63 9.16
C SER A 289 25.57 -5.89 9.12
N VAL A 290 24.77 -4.85 9.44
CA VAL A 290 23.30 -4.93 9.48
C VAL A 290 22.75 -3.73 8.72
N ASP A 291 22.10 -4.00 7.59
CA ASP A 291 21.30 -3.04 6.81
C ASP A 291 19.82 -3.30 7.08
N ILE A 292 19.09 -2.29 7.57
CA ILE A 292 17.65 -2.35 7.80
C ILE A 292 17.01 -1.21 7.03
N ARG A 293 16.16 -1.57 6.08
CA ARG A 293 15.46 -0.64 5.20
C ARG A 293 14.03 -0.47 5.64
N ASP A 294 13.64 0.77 5.84
CA ASP A 294 12.26 1.19 6.08
C ASP A 294 11.47 1.15 4.75
N ILE A 295 10.59 0.16 4.58
CA ILE A 295 9.83 0.00 3.34
C ILE A 295 8.46 0.63 3.45
N PHE A 296 7.68 0.26 4.48
CA PHE A 296 6.34 0.81 4.71
C PHE A 296 6.18 1.26 6.16
N SER A 297 5.57 2.40 6.37
CA SER A 297 5.10 2.85 7.67
C SER A 297 3.89 2.04 8.15
N VAL A 298 3.56 2.08 9.43
CA VAL A 298 2.31 1.52 9.95
C VAL A 298 1.15 2.37 9.43
N LEU A 299 0.16 1.76 8.78
CA LEU A 299 -1.05 2.45 8.36
C LEU A 299 -1.99 2.60 9.55
N VAL A 300 -2.20 3.84 9.97
CA VAL A 300 -3.06 4.17 11.11
C VAL A 300 -4.22 5.05 10.67
N ASN A 301 -5.42 4.51 10.70
CA ASN A 301 -6.64 5.25 10.42
C ASN A 301 -7.03 6.14 11.61
N GLN A 302 -7.32 7.39 11.35
CA GLN A 302 -7.83 8.30 12.38
C GLN A 302 -9.28 7.96 12.72
N GLU A 303 -9.64 8.04 14.00
CA GLU A 303 -10.96 7.61 14.51
C GLU A 303 -12.10 8.43 13.90
N GLU A 304 -11.96 9.76 13.83
CA GLU A 304 -12.95 10.65 13.23
C GLU A 304 -13.19 10.30 11.76
N GLN A 305 -12.14 10.18 10.95
CA GLN A 305 -12.25 9.89 9.53
C GLN A 305 -12.77 8.47 9.27
N SER A 306 -12.42 7.52 10.13
CA SER A 306 -12.99 6.16 10.08
C SER A 306 -14.50 6.16 10.34
N SER A 307 -14.95 6.93 11.31
CA SER A 307 -16.37 7.10 11.62
C SER A 307 -17.14 7.74 10.46
N VAL A 308 -16.51 8.67 9.74
CA VAL A 308 -17.08 9.26 8.51
C VAL A 308 -17.23 8.19 7.42
N VAL A 309 -16.19 7.39 7.18
CA VAL A 309 -16.25 6.30 6.20
C VAL A 309 -17.35 5.32 6.54
N GLU A 310 -17.49 4.91 7.81
CA GLU A 310 -18.55 3.99 8.25
C GLU A 310 -19.95 4.60 8.05
N ALA A 311 -20.14 5.85 8.43
CA ALA A 311 -21.42 6.54 8.24
C ALA A 311 -21.80 6.66 6.76
N VAL A 312 -20.83 7.02 5.90
CA VAL A 312 -21.02 7.09 4.45
C VAL A 312 -21.32 5.72 3.87
N ALA A 313 -20.59 4.68 4.26
CA ALA A 313 -20.80 3.32 3.79
C ALA A 313 -22.24 2.85 3.99
N ARG A 314 -22.83 3.13 5.17
CA ARG A 314 -24.24 2.83 5.49
C ARG A 314 -25.25 3.54 4.58
N THR A 315 -24.83 4.54 3.81
CA THR A 315 -25.68 5.23 2.80
C THR A 315 -25.47 4.69 1.38
N VAL A 316 -24.31 4.07 1.11
CA VAL A 316 -23.94 3.58 -0.23
C VAL A 316 -24.30 2.10 -0.39
N VAL A 317 -24.09 1.29 0.63
CA VAL A 317 -24.42 -0.14 0.61
C VAL A 317 -25.44 -0.48 1.69
N ASP A 318 -25.99 -1.70 1.65
CA ASP A 318 -26.83 -2.20 2.74
C ASP A 318 -26.05 -2.08 4.07
N PRO A 319 -26.64 -1.49 5.13
CA PRO A 319 -25.98 -1.38 6.44
C PRO A 319 -25.43 -2.71 7.00
N ALA A 320 -26.03 -3.85 6.64
CA ALA A 320 -25.53 -5.17 7.00
C ALA A 320 -24.21 -5.55 6.31
N LYS A 321 -23.83 -4.85 5.24
CA LYS A 321 -22.59 -5.01 4.49
C LYS A 321 -21.46 -4.09 5.00
N VAL A 322 -21.70 -3.28 6.03
CA VAL A 322 -20.69 -2.42 6.63
C VAL A 322 -20.04 -3.13 7.80
N ILE A 323 -18.74 -3.38 7.69
CA ILE A 323 -17.99 -4.21 8.63
C ILE A 323 -16.96 -3.36 9.33
N THR A 324 -17.02 -3.28 10.66
CA THR A 324 -15.89 -2.79 11.46
C THR A 324 -14.97 -3.98 11.74
N ARG A 325 -13.78 -3.98 11.15
CA ARG A 325 -12.80 -5.04 11.41
C ARG A 325 -12.30 -4.98 12.85
N SER A 326 -12.03 -6.15 13.40
CA SER A 326 -11.45 -6.28 14.75
C SER A 326 -9.95 -6.59 14.72
N GLN A 327 -9.39 -6.90 13.55
CA GLN A 327 -7.97 -7.25 13.41
C GLN A 327 -7.35 -6.56 12.20
N PRO A 328 -6.13 -6.02 12.35
CA PRO A 328 -5.39 -5.41 11.26
C PRO A 328 -4.89 -6.47 10.25
N LYS A 329 -4.58 -6.03 9.02
CA LYS A 329 -3.97 -6.88 7.98
C LYS A 329 -2.45 -6.85 8.10
N MET A 330 -1.80 -8.02 7.92
CA MET A 330 -0.34 -8.14 7.89
C MET A 330 0.29 -7.61 6.60
N GLY A 331 -0.51 -7.33 5.56
CA GLY A 331 -0.09 -6.58 4.39
C GLY A 331 0.29 -5.15 4.76
N SER A 332 1.10 -4.53 3.92
CA SER A 332 1.56 -3.14 4.08
C SER A 332 1.04 -2.29 2.94
N GLU A 333 1.00 -0.96 3.13
CA GLU A 333 0.45 0.02 2.19
C GLU A 333 1.16 1.37 2.42
N ASP A 334 1.70 1.99 1.36
CA ASP A 334 2.47 3.23 1.50
C ASP A 334 1.60 4.50 1.63
N PHE A 335 0.28 4.39 1.45
CA PHE A 335 -0.67 5.43 1.86
C PHE A 335 -0.51 5.81 3.34
N ALA A 336 0.06 4.90 4.14
CA ALA A 336 0.48 5.17 5.51
C ALA A 336 1.34 6.43 5.63
N ASP A 337 2.25 6.67 4.70
CA ASP A 337 3.10 7.86 4.72
C ASP A 337 2.28 9.16 4.47
N MET A 338 1.21 9.08 3.66
CA MET A 338 0.27 10.19 3.50
C MET A 338 -0.57 10.43 4.76
N LEU A 339 -0.97 9.35 5.46
CA LEU A 339 -1.70 9.46 6.75
C LEU A 339 -0.85 10.01 7.89
N HIS A 340 0.48 9.85 7.83
CA HIS A 340 1.40 10.51 8.77
C HIS A 340 1.47 12.04 8.54
N ALA A 341 1.20 12.50 7.32
CA ALA A 341 1.24 13.92 6.97
C ALA A 341 -0.12 14.62 7.13
N VAL A 342 -1.22 13.88 6.90
CA VAL A 342 -2.59 14.41 6.85
C VAL A 342 -3.54 13.39 7.52
N PRO A 343 -4.45 13.84 8.43
CA PRO A 343 -5.41 12.92 9.03
C PRO A 343 -6.33 12.33 7.96
N GLY A 344 -6.64 11.03 8.08
CA GLY A 344 -7.43 10.35 7.07
C GLY A 344 -7.82 8.93 7.44
N ALA A 345 -8.38 8.23 6.47
CA ALA A 345 -8.75 6.83 6.61
C ALA A 345 -8.60 6.05 5.30
N TYR A 346 -8.26 4.78 5.45
CA TYR A 346 -8.17 3.77 4.40
C TYR A 346 -9.18 2.66 4.67
N PHE A 347 -9.95 2.29 3.66
CA PHE A 347 -11.02 1.31 3.79
C PHE A 347 -10.98 0.27 2.66
N TRP A 348 -11.73 -0.81 2.80
CA TRP A 348 -11.75 -1.90 1.83
C TRP A 348 -13.13 -2.07 1.19
N VAL A 349 -13.13 -2.41 -0.11
CA VAL A 349 -14.32 -2.71 -0.91
C VAL A 349 -14.27 -4.17 -1.35
N GLY A 350 -15.20 -4.98 -0.84
CA GLY A 350 -15.30 -6.40 -1.11
C GLY A 350 -15.81 -6.72 -2.51
N HIS A 351 -15.22 -7.76 -3.13
CA HIS A 351 -15.69 -8.25 -4.44
C HIS A 351 -15.86 -9.78 -4.53
N GLU A 352 -15.74 -10.50 -3.40
CA GLU A 352 -15.98 -11.94 -3.33
C GLU A 352 -15.09 -12.77 -4.29
N GLY A 353 -13.80 -12.42 -4.34
CA GLY A 353 -12.84 -13.13 -5.17
C GLY A 353 -12.35 -14.42 -4.51
N SER A 354 -12.29 -15.50 -5.26
CA SER A 354 -11.74 -16.78 -4.76
C SER A 354 -10.22 -16.83 -4.74
N VAL A 355 -9.56 -15.86 -5.39
CA VAL A 355 -8.10 -15.80 -5.55
C VAL A 355 -7.58 -14.53 -4.89
N PRO A 356 -6.57 -14.62 -4.00
CA PRO A 356 -6.03 -13.45 -3.32
C PRO A 356 -5.26 -12.55 -4.30
N VAL A 357 -5.08 -11.28 -3.90
CA VAL A 357 -4.15 -10.36 -4.58
C VAL A 357 -2.73 -10.97 -4.64
N HIS A 358 -1.89 -10.53 -5.58
CA HIS A 358 -0.53 -11.04 -5.86
C HIS A 358 -0.49 -12.51 -6.34
N ASN A 359 -1.63 -13.08 -6.71
CA ASN A 359 -1.68 -14.39 -7.35
C ASN A 359 -1.88 -14.24 -8.87
N PRO A 360 -1.17 -15.00 -9.73
CA PRO A 360 -1.31 -14.93 -11.18
C PRO A 360 -2.73 -15.12 -11.73
N GLY A 361 -3.60 -15.73 -10.94
CA GLY A 361 -5.01 -15.96 -11.28
C GLY A 361 -5.98 -14.94 -10.66
N TYR A 362 -5.47 -13.84 -10.07
CA TYR A 362 -6.32 -12.81 -9.46
C TYR A 362 -7.23 -12.12 -10.50
N VAL A 363 -8.49 -11.89 -10.12
CA VAL A 363 -9.48 -11.18 -10.96
C VAL A 363 -10.27 -10.20 -10.09
N LEU A 364 -10.27 -8.93 -10.47
CA LEU A 364 -11.14 -7.92 -9.87
C LEU A 364 -12.54 -7.97 -10.52
N ASP A 365 -13.58 -7.97 -9.70
CA ASP A 365 -14.97 -7.84 -10.21
C ASP A 365 -15.28 -6.36 -10.53
N ASP A 366 -15.50 -6.06 -11.81
CA ASP A 366 -15.84 -4.72 -12.30
C ASP A 366 -17.06 -4.09 -11.62
N LYS A 367 -17.96 -4.92 -11.06
CA LYS A 367 -19.17 -4.44 -10.39
C LYS A 367 -18.90 -3.63 -9.12
N ILE A 368 -17.69 -3.69 -8.56
CA ILE A 368 -17.35 -2.84 -7.42
C ILE A 368 -16.90 -1.43 -7.82
N LEU A 369 -16.65 -1.18 -9.11
CA LEU A 369 -16.20 0.13 -9.57
C LEU A 369 -17.17 1.26 -9.22
N PRO A 370 -18.50 1.13 -9.46
CA PRO A 370 -19.47 2.13 -9.03
C PRO A 370 -19.57 2.28 -7.51
N ILE A 371 -19.34 1.20 -6.75
CA ILE A 371 -19.39 1.21 -5.29
C ILE A 371 -18.24 2.08 -4.74
N GLY A 372 -17.00 1.77 -5.13
CA GLY A 372 -15.82 2.54 -4.69
C GLY A 372 -15.89 4.02 -5.11
N ALA A 373 -16.31 4.28 -6.35
CA ALA A 373 -16.53 5.64 -6.82
C ALA A 373 -17.61 6.39 -6.03
N SER A 374 -18.72 5.71 -5.67
CA SER A 374 -19.80 6.28 -4.87
C SER A 374 -19.35 6.54 -3.42
N MET A 375 -18.52 5.67 -2.85
CA MET A 375 -17.94 5.88 -1.52
C MET A 375 -17.13 7.18 -1.48
N PHE A 376 -16.18 7.35 -2.37
CA PHE A 376 -15.37 8.58 -2.45
C PHE A 376 -16.24 9.82 -2.70
N ALA A 377 -17.21 9.75 -3.62
CA ALA A 377 -18.08 10.89 -3.91
C ALA A 377 -18.92 11.30 -2.68
N ARG A 378 -19.49 10.33 -1.96
CA ARG A 378 -20.27 10.60 -0.74
C ARG A 378 -19.42 11.10 0.43
N ILE A 379 -18.17 10.65 0.55
CA ILE A 379 -17.22 11.23 1.52
C ILE A 379 -17.06 12.73 1.24
N ILE A 380 -16.85 13.13 -0.02
CA ILE A 380 -16.71 14.53 -0.40
C ILE A 380 -18.00 15.31 -0.10
N GLU A 381 -19.17 14.83 -0.55
CA GLU A 381 -20.45 15.51 -0.31
C GLU A 381 -20.78 15.63 1.19
N THR A 382 -20.33 14.69 2.01
CA THR A 382 -20.53 14.69 3.46
C THR A 382 -19.57 15.65 4.18
N ARG A 383 -18.30 15.67 3.78
CA ARG A 383 -17.26 16.48 4.44
C ARG A 383 -17.17 17.91 3.92
N LEU A 384 -17.68 18.15 2.71
CA LEU A 384 -17.75 19.46 2.03
C LEU A 384 -19.21 19.75 1.61
N PRO A 385 -20.18 19.86 2.54
CA PRO A 385 -21.60 19.96 2.18
C PRO A 385 -21.88 21.26 1.40
N ALA A 386 -22.57 21.15 0.26
CA ALA A 386 -23.00 22.28 -0.52
C ALA A 386 -24.02 23.12 0.27
N GLY A 387 -23.75 24.41 0.48
CA GLY A 387 -24.65 25.33 1.18
C GLY A 387 -24.54 25.32 2.71
N GLY A 388 -23.48 24.76 3.25
CA GLY A 388 -23.23 24.73 4.70
C GLY A 388 -22.56 25.97 5.26
N HIS A 389 -23.35 26.94 5.72
CA HIS A 389 -22.98 27.71 6.88
C HIS A 389 -23.64 27.02 8.08
N ALA A 390 -22.89 26.27 8.86
CA ALA A 390 -23.24 25.87 10.20
C ALA A 390 -22.36 26.63 11.20
#